data_13f326f47a8b1a25e1e2584feab3d94e
#
_entry.id   13f326f47a8b1a25e1e2584feab3d94e
#
_cell.length_a   1.000
_cell.length_b   1.000
_cell.length_c   1.000
_cell.angle_alpha   90.00
_cell.angle_beta   90.00
_cell.angle_gamma   90.00
#
_symmetry.space_group_name_H-M   'P 1'
#
loop_
_entity.id
_entity.type
_entity.pdbx_description
1 polymer ?
#
loop_
_entity_poly.entity_id
_entity_poly.type
_entity_poly.pdbx_seq_one_letter_code
_entity_poly.pdbx_strand_id
1 'polypeptide(L)'
;MRLTALSVFIALSAPMAAQSAPCGNTGAGFEAWKADFAKQARKAGVKKKGLQALAQTQYATRTIAADRGQKSFKYSLDKFMKVRGADTIVAQGRKRKARNPEFYAALERQYGVPAGVLIAIHGMETGFGNFMGDSQVVSAITTLAYDCRRSDFFVPHAIGALKLVDQGAITVATKGAKHGELGHTQFLPGNALTYGVDATGDGRVDFYNMTDALASTANFLRQKGWKPGRGYQPGEPNFAVIQQWNAASVYQKSIAIMAARIDN
;
A
#
# COMPACT_ATOMS: atom_id res chain seq x y z
N MET A 1 23.14 57.45 43.83
CA MET A 1 22.77 56.05 43.57
C MET A 1 22.24 55.96 42.13
N ARG A 2 23.01 55.39 41.23
CA ARG A 2 22.58 55.16 39.84
C ARG A 2 22.22 53.67 39.72
N LEU A 3 20.95 53.37 39.46
CA LEU A 3 20.47 52.03 39.15
C LEU A 3 20.73 51.75 37.66
N THR A 4 21.56 50.78 37.40
CA THR A 4 21.73 50.20 36.07
C THR A 4 20.71 49.06 35.87
N ALA A 5 19.78 49.28 34.94
CA ALA A 5 18.80 48.23 34.52
C ALA A 5 19.50 47.25 33.56
N LEU A 6 19.55 45.98 33.97
CA LEU A 6 20.06 44.86 33.17
C LEU A 6 18.94 44.31 32.29
N SER A 7 18.95 44.61 30.99
CA SER A 7 17.98 44.06 30.02
C SER A 7 18.39 42.64 29.63
N VAL A 8 17.64 41.65 30.06
CA VAL A 8 17.77 40.25 29.61
C VAL A 8 17.08 40.06 28.28
N PHE A 9 17.86 39.84 27.21
CA PHE A 9 17.35 39.41 25.92
C PHE A 9 17.04 37.91 25.92
N ILE A 10 15.77 37.51 25.94
CA ILE A 10 15.34 36.15 25.73
C ILE A 10 15.28 35.93 24.22
N ALA A 11 16.25 35.20 23.66
CA ALA A 11 16.20 34.75 22.28
C ALA A 11 15.15 33.64 22.14
N LEU A 12 13.97 33.97 21.57
CA LEU A 12 13.01 32.97 21.14
C LEU A 12 13.58 32.21 19.93
N SER A 13 14.05 30.98 20.15
CA SER A 13 14.34 30.05 19.07
C SER A 13 13.03 29.55 18.49
N ALA A 14 12.62 30.08 17.32
CA ALA A 14 11.53 29.54 16.54
C ALA A 14 11.86 28.08 16.15
N PRO A 15 10.90 27.12 16.27
CA PRO A 15 11.12 25.77 15.78
C PRO A 15 11.33 25.82 14.27
N MET A 16 12.51 25.44 13.79
CA MET A 16 12.73 25.22 12.36
C MET A 16 11.79 24.11 11.91
N ALA A 17 10.79 24.46 11.10
CA ALA A 17 9.96 23.49 10.39
C ALA A 17 10.91 22.54 9.63
N ALA A 18 10.75 21.24 9.83
CA ALA A 18 11.53 20.24 9.14
C ALA A 18 11.21 20.33 7.64
N GLN A 19 12.10 20.95 6.87
CA GLN A 19 11.95 21.08 5.44
C GLN A 19 11.98 19.67 4.82
N SER A 20 10.96 19.32 4.04
CA SER A 20 10.93 18.06 3.29
C SER A 20 12.09 18.04 2.28
N ALA A 21 12.66 16.84 2.07
CA ALA A 21 13.70 16.69 1.04
C ALA A 21 13.13 17.09 -0.34
N PRO A 22 13.82 17.94 -1.11
CA PRO A 22 13.30 18.45 -2.38
C PRO A 22 13.11 17.31 -3.39
N CYS A 23 11.92 17.20 -3.96
CA CYS A 23 11.61 16.23 -5.00
C CYS A 23 12.35 16.53 -6.32
N GLY A 24 12.39 15.56 -7.24
CA GLY A 24 12.99 15.71 -8.58
C GLY A 24 12.20 14.96 -9.65
N ASN A 25 12.45 15.30 -10.93
CA ASN A 25 11.75 14.70 -12.07
C ASN A 25 12.62 13.73 -12.89
N THR A 26 13.92 13.62 -12.53
CA THR A 26 14.90 12.71 -13.16
C THR A 26 15.76 12.05 -12.09
N GLY A 27 16.47 10.97 -12.45
CA GLY A 27 17.34 10.27 -11.48
C GLY A 27 18.55 11.06 -10.99
N ALA A 28 18.90 12.19 -11.62
CA ALA A 28 20.15 12.93 -11.33
C ALA A 28 20.24 13.41 -9.87
N GLY A 29 19.13 13.83 -9.27
CA GLY A 29 19.09 14.30 -7.87
C GLY A 29 18.80 13.23 -6.83
N PHE A 30 18.59 11.97 -7.23
CA PHE A 30 18.09 10.92 -6.33
C PHE A 30 19.06 10.60 -5.18
N GLU A 31 20.37 10.56 -5.45
CA GLU A 31 21.38 10.30 -4.40
C GLU A 31 21.44 11.44 -3.37
N ALA A 32 21.40 12.68 -3.81
CA ALA A 32 21.36 13.84 -2.89
C ALA A 32 20.06 13.85 -2.07
N TRP A 33 18.93 13.55 -2.71
CA TRP A 33 17.64 13.43 -2.04
C TRP A 33 17.65 12.33 -0.96
N LYS A 34 18.26 11.17 -1.21
CA LYS A 34 18.37 10.10 -0.21
C LYS A 34 19.02 10.57 1.08
N ALA A 35 20.07 11.41 0.97
CA ALA A 35 20.78 11.94 2.13
C ALA A 35 19.88 12.83 3.00
N ASP A 36 19.05 13.68 2.37
CA ASP A 36 18.10 14.53 3.08
C ASP A 36 16.89 13.74 3.57
N PHE A 37 16.36 12.83 2.75
CA PHE A 37 15.27 11.95 3.13
C PHE A 37 15.64 11.03 4.30
N ALA A 38 16.90 10.60 4.43
CA ALA A 38 17.38 9.84 5.58
C ALA A 38 17.22 10.62 6.90
N LYS A 39 17.38 11.94 6.88
CA LYS A 39 17.15 12.81 8.06
C LYS A 39 15.65 12.79 8.43
N GLN A 40 14.77 12.94 7.42
CA GLN A 40 13.32 12.88 7.59
C GLN A 40 12.88 11.49 8.08
N ALA A 41 13.35 10.42 7.46
CA ALA A 41 13.04 9.04 7.84
C ALA A 41 13.47 8.73 9.28
N ARG A 42 14.67 9.21 9.70
CA ARG A 42 15.13 9.07 11.09
C ARG A 42 14.20 9.79 12.07
N LYS A 43 13.78 11.02 11.78
CA LYS A 43 12.80 11.75 12.61
C LYS A 43 11.47 11.02 12.68
N ALA A 44 11.07 10.32 11.62
CA ALA A 44 9.87 9.47 11.58
C ALA A 44 10.05 8.11 12.29
N GLY A 45 11.21 7.82 12.88
CA GLY A 45 11.46 6.61 13.66
C GLY A 45 12.02 5.42 12.88
N VAL A 46 12.52 5.64 11.64
CA VAL A 46 13.30 4.61 10.91
C VAL A 46 14.63 4.38 11.60
N LYS A 47 14.98 3.12 11.84
CA LYS A 47 16.19 2.69 12.54
C LYS A 47 17.31 2.34 11.56
N LYS A 48 18.39 1.76 12.10
CA LYS A 48 19.65 1.49 11.38
C LYS A 48 19.46 0.63 10.12
N LYS A 49 18.68 -0.47 10.20
CA LYS A 49 18.48 -1.37 9.05
C LYS A 49 17.72 -0.68 7.92
N GLY A 50 16.64 0.05 8.23
CA GLY A 50 15.88 0.82 7.25
C GLY A 50 16.72 1.90 6.58
N LEU A 51 17.54 2.65 7.35
CA LEU A 51 18.45 3.65 6.78
C LEU A 51 19.53 3.03 5.89
N GLN A 52 20.04 1.86 6.25
CA GLN A 52 20.98 1.10 5.41
C GLN A 52 20.30 0.62 4.11
N ALA A 53 19.04 0.18 4.19
CA ALA A 53 18.26 -0.18 3.00
C ALA A 53 18.02 1.03 2.09
N LEU A 54 17.70 2.20 2.65
CA LEU A 54 17.56 3.44 1.87
C LEU A 54 18.85 3.77 1.11
N ALA A 55 20.01 3.67 1.76
CA ALA A 55 21.30 3.94 1.11
C ALA A 55 21.57 3.01 -0.09
N GLN A 56 21.05 1.76 -0.06
CA GLN A 56 21.21 0.77 -1.13
C GLN A 56 20.18 0.91 -2.26
N THR A 57 19.15 1.77 -2.11
CA THR A 57 18.14 1.95 -3.16
C THR A 57 18.74 2.61 -4.41
N GLN A 58 18.18 2.23 -5.55
CA GLN A 58 18.51 2.79 -6.86
C GLN A 58 17.27 3.46 -7.47
N TYR A 59 17.49 4.49 -8.28
CA TYR A 59 16.41 5.13 -9.03
C TYR A 59 15.78 4.15 -10.02
N ALA A 60 14.51 3.79 -9.81
CA ALA A 60 13.81 2.76 -10.55
C ALA A 60 13.11 3.35 -11.79
N THR A 61 13.81 3.45 -12.92
CA THR A 61 13.27 3.99 -14.19
C THR A 61 12.03 3.24 -14.68
N ARG A 62 11.97 1.90 -14.50
CA ARG A 62 10.80 1.07 -14.83
C ARG A 62 9.57 1.46 -14.00
N THR A 63 9.75 1.88 -12.75
CA THR A 63 8.70 2.39 -11.87
C THR A 63 8.13 3.68 -12.42
N ILE A 64 8.98 4.64 -12.78
CA ILE A 64 8.54 5.92 -13.36
C ILE A 64 7.81 5.70 -14.69
N ALA A 65 8.31 4.82 -15.55
CA ALA A 65 7.64 4.49 -16.81
C ALA A 65 6.24 3.89 -16.58
N ALA A 66 6.10 2.98 -15.61
CA ALA A 66 4.83 2.39 -15.25
C ALA A 66 3.85 3.42 -14.67
N ASP A 67 4.34 4.29 -13.76
CA ASP A 67 3.54 5.32 -13.11
C ASP A 67 2.98 6.36 -14.10
N ARG A 68 3.76 6.74 -15.10
CA ARG A 68 3.35 7.69 -16.15
C ARG A 68 2.58 7.02 -17.28
N GLY A 69 2.72 5.70 -17.48
CA GLY A 69 2.12 4.93 -18.56
C GLY A 69 0.75 4.32 -18.28
N GLN A 70 0.17 4.54 -17.11
CA GLN A 70 -1.05 3.86 -16.65
C GLN A 70 -2.31 4.33 -17.42
N LYS A 71 -2.79 3.50 -18.37
CA LYS A 71 -3.94 3.83 -19.26
C LYS A 71 -5.20 3.02 -18.96
N SER A 72 -5.09 1.87 -18.25
CA SER A 72 -6.19 0.91 -18.09
C SER A 72 -7.42 1.45 -17.35
N PHE A 73 -7.24 2.40 -16.44
CA PHE A 73 -8.35 3.02 -15.70
C PHE A 73 -9.21 3.97 -16.54
N LYS A 74 -8.83 4.24 -17.79
CA LYS A 74 -9.61 5.01 -18.77
C LYS A 74 -10.53 4.14 -19.64
N TYR A 75 -10.48 2.81 -19.46
CA TYR A 75 -11.35 1.89 -20.23
C TYR A 75 -12.80 1.95 -19.75
N SER A 76 -13.75 1.59 -20.64
CA SER A 76 -15.11 1.26 -20.20
C SER A 76 -15.09 0.07 -19.24
N LEU A 77 -16.14 -0.08 -18.43
CA LEU A 77 -16.23 -1.17 -17.46
C LEU A 77 -16.09 -2.55 -18.12
N ASP A 78 -16.80 -2.79 -19.22
CA ASP A 78 -16.76 -4.06 -19.95
C ASP A 78 -15.36 -4.36 -20.49
N LYS A 79 -14.72 -3.36 -21.11
CA LYS A 79 -13.35 -3.49 -21.60
C LYS A 79 -12.37 -3.76 -20.46
N PHE A 80 -12.51 -3.05 -19.35
CA PHE A 80 -11.66 -3.24 -18.17
C PHE A 80 -11.81 -4.65 -17.61
N MET A 81 -13.03 -5.11 -17.38
CA MET A 81 -13.32 -6.45 -16.89
C MET A 81 -12.79 -7.53 -17.83
N LYS A 82 -12.99 -7.37 -19.15
CA LYS A 82 -12.48 -8.32 -20.16
C LYS A 82 -10.95 -8.39 -20.14
N VAL A 83 -10.26 -7.25 -20.14
CA VAL A 83 -8.79 -7.17 -20.15
C VAL A 83 -8.21 -7.74 -18.84
N ARG A 84 -8.91 -7.57 -17.72
CA ARG A 84 -8.51 -8.11 -16.41
C ARG A 84 -8.87 -9.59 -16.23
N GLY A 85 -9.58 -10.21 -17.17
CA GLY A 85 -9.96 -11.61 -17.08
C GLY A 85 -11.00 -11.89 -16.00
N ALA A 86 -11.99 -10.99 -15.84
CA ALA A 86 -12.98 -11.05 -14.74
C ALA A 86 -13.70 -12.41 -14.65
N ASP A 87 -14.08 -13.02 -15.78
CA ASP A 87 -14.75 -14.33 -15.79
C ASP A 87 -13.84 -15.44 -15.24
N THR A 88 -12.54 -15.40 -15.58
CA THR A 88 -11.54 -16.33 -15.06
C THR A 88 -11.35 -16.12 -13.55
N ILE A 89 -11.29 -14.86 -13.09
CA ILE A 89 -11.19 -14.52 -11.66
C ILE A 89 -12.40 -15.06 -10.90
N VAL A 90 -13.62 -14.86 -11.42
CA VAL A 90 -14.86 -15.38 -10.80
C VAL A 90 -14.85 -16.91 -10.73
N ALA A 91 -14.55 -17.58 -11.85
CA ALA A 91 -14.53 -19.04 -11.88
C ALA A 91 -13.50 -19.64 -10.92
N GLN A 92 -12.28 -19.08 -10.89
CA GLN A 92 -11.25 -19.50 -9.94
C GLN A 92 -11.60 -19.13 -8.50
N GLY A 93 -12.22 -17.96 -8.31
CA GLY A 93 -12.65 -17.48 -7.00
C GLY A 93 -13.67 -18.40 -6.34
N ARG A 94 -14.70 -18.82 -7.09
CA ARG A 94 -15.68 -19.82 -6.62
C ARG A 94 -15.03 -21.13 -6.19
N LYS A 95 -14.08 -21.63 -7.00
CA LYS A 95 -13.33 -22.85 -6.65
C LYS A 95 -12.51 -22.68 -5.36
N ARG A 96 -11.87 -21.52 -5.15
CA ARG A 96 -11.10 -21.22 -3.94
C ARG A 96 -11.99 -21.10 -2.70
N LYS A 97 -13.13 -20.41 -2.82
CA LYS A 97 -14.14 -20.32 -1.77
C LYS A 97 -14.63 -21.71 -1.36
N ALA A 98 -14.98 -22.55 -2.33
CA ALA A 98 -15.45 -23.91 -2.08
C ALA A 98 -14.38 -24.84 -1.47
N ARG A 99 -13.09 -24.63 -1.78
CA ARG A 99 -11.98 -25.44 -1.22
C ARG A 99 -11.62 -25.07 0.22
N ASN A 100 -11.85 -23.82 0.62
CA ASN A 100 -11.45 -23.29 1.93
C ASN A 100 -12.61 -22.51 2.59
N PRO A 101 -13.80 -23.11 2.72
CA PRO A 101 -14.99 -22.38 3.17
C PRO A 101 -14.82 -21.83 4.59
N GLU A 102 -14.22 -22.60 5.49
CA GLU A 102 -14.02 -22.22 6.89
C GLU A 102 -13.06 -21.01 7.02
N PHE A 103 -12.00 -20.98 6.22
CA PHE A 103 -11.06 -19.86 6.20
C PHE A 103 -11.76 -18.55 5.81
N TYR A 104 -12.52 -18.56 4.71
CA TYR A 104 -13.24 -17.35 4.30
C TYR A 104 -14.35 -16.97 5.25
N ALA A 105 -15.07 -17.95 5.80
CA ALA A 105 -16.09 -17.71 6.82
C ALA A 105 -15.48 -17.13 8.12
N ALA A 106 -14.27 -17.54 8.50
CA ALA A 106 -13.57 -16.97 9.66
C ALA A 106 -13.19 -15.50 9.42
N LEU A 107 -12.69 -15.15 8.23
CA LEU A 107 -12.39 -13.76 7.87
C LEU A 107 -13.67 -12.89 7.87
N GLU A 108 -14.77 -13.42 7.31
CA GLU A 108 -16.04 -12.70 7.28
C GLU A 108 -16.61 -12.49 8.70
N ARG A 109 -16.57 -13.51 9.56
CA ARG A 109 -16.98 -13.35 10.96
C ARG A 109 -16.15 -12.32 11.72
N GLN A 110 -14.83 -12.29 11.48
CA GLN A 110 -13.92 -11.41 12.21
C GLN A 110 -13.99 -9.95 11.72
N TYR A 111 -14.06 -9.74 10.42
CA TYR A 111 -13.95 -8.40 9.81
C TYR A 111 -15.27 -7.89 9.20
N GLY A 112 -16.25 -8.77 9.01
CA GLY A 112 -17.52 -8.46 8.37
C GLY A 112 -17.43 -8.22 6.87
N VAL A 113 -16.31 -8.60 6.23
CA VAL A 113 -16.07 -8.43 4.79
C VAL A 113 -16.38 -9.75 4.09
N PRO A 114 -17.34 -9.80 3.14
CA PRO A 114 -17.71 -11.01 2.42
C PRO A 114 -16.53 -11.64 1.67
N ALA A 115 -16.53 -12.96 1.61
CA ALA A 115 -15.50 -13.75 0.93
C ALA A 115 -15.28 -13.28 -0.52
N GLY A 116 -16.35 -13.03 -1.26
CA GLY A 116 -16.27 -12.59 -2.65
C GLY A 116 -15.48 -11.31 -2.84
N VAL A 117 -15.57 -10.35 -1.92
CA VAL A 117 -14.81 -9.08 -2.00
C VAL A 117 -13.32 -9.34 -1.86
N LEU A 118 -12.89 -10.13 -0.87
CA LEU A 118 -11.49 -10.46 -0.65
C LEU A 118 -10.92 -11.27 -1.82
N ILE A 119 -11.69 -12.24 -2.31
CA ILE A 119 -11.30 -13.07 -3.45
C ILE A 119 -11.21 -12.24 -4.75
N ALA A 120 -12.14 -11.32 -4.98
CA ALA A 120 -12.11 -10.45 -6.15
C ALA A 120 -10.89 -9.52 -6.14
N ILE A 121 -10.56 -8.93 -4.99
CA ILE A 121 -9.33 -8.13 -4.82
C ILE A 121 -8.10 -9.00 -5.08
N HIS A 122 -7.98 -10.17 -4.46
CA HIS A 122 -6.84 -11.06 -4.65
C HIS A 122 -6.64 -11.49 -6.11
N GLY A 123 -7.75 -11.81 -6.79
CA GLY A 123 -7.72 -12.15 -8.22
C GLY A 123 -7.31 -10.97 -9.09
N MET A 124 -7.84 -9.78 -8.80
CA MET A 124 -7.57 -8.56 -9.56
C MET A 124 -6.14 -8.07 -9.40
N GLU A 125 -5.58 -8.17 -8.21
CA GLU A 125 -4.23 -7.65 -7.91
C GLU A 125 -3.12 -8.55 -8.46
N THR A 126 -3.21 -9.85 -8.22
CA THR A 126 -2.09 -10.75 -8.51
C THR A 126 -2.46 -12.03 -9.24
N GLY A 127 -3.71 -12.18 -9.70
CA GLY A 127 -4.17 -13.46 -10.23
C GLY A 127 -4.00 -14.58 -9.20
N PHE A 128 -4.35 -14.30 -7.95
CA PHE A 128 -4.23 -15.24 -6.83
C PHE A 128 -2.78 -15.61 -6.45
N GLY A 129 -1.88 -14.63 -6.50
CA GLY A 129 -0.47 -14.79 -6.16
C GLY A 129 0.44 -15.21 -7.31
N ASN A 130 -0.10 -15.40 -8.53
CA ASN A 130 0.72 -15.80 -9.68
C ASN A 130 1.62 -14.67 -10.21
N PHE A 131 1.26 -13.40 -9.96
CA PHE A 131 1.92 -12.21 -10.51
C PHE A 131 2.15 -11.16 -9.41
N MET A 132 3.02 -11.43 -8.45
CA MET A 132 3.30 -10.50 -7.34
C MET A 132 4.33 -9.41 -7.70
N GLY A 133 4.87 -9.43 -8.92
CA GLY A 133 5.81 -8.44 -9.41
C GLY A 133 7.27 -8.84 -9.29
N ASP A 134 8.13 -8.05 -9.95
CA ASP A 134 9.57 -8.29 -10.11
C ASP A 134 10.45 -7.09 -9.74
N SER A 135 9.83 -6.00 -9.26
CA SER A 135 10.54 -4.77 -8.91
C SER A 135 10.98 -4.79 -7.45
N GLN A 136 12.17 -4.25 -7.16
CA GLN A 136 12.59 -4.09 -5.76
C GLN A 136 11.70 -3.07 -5.06
N VAL A 137 10.94 -3.52 -4.06
CA VAL A 137 9.94 -2.73 -3.35
C VAL A 137 10.51 -1.43 -2.82
N VAL A 138 11.63 -1.49 -2.08
CA VAL A 138 12.22 -0.32 -1.43
C VAL A 138 12.70 0.69 -2.47
N SER A 139 13.36 0.24 -3.55
CA SER A 139 13.80 1.12 -4.64
C SER A 139 12.63 1.75 -5.39
N ALA A 140 11.58 0.97 -5.69
CA ALA A 140 10.39 1.46 -6.37
C ALA A 140 9.68 2.55 -5.57
N ILE A 141 9.37 2.27 -4.29
CA ILE A 141 8.61 3.20 -3.46
C ILE A 141 9.41 4.47 -3.12
N THR A 142 10.73 4.38 -2.90
CA THR A 142 11.58 5.56 -2.66
C THR A 142 11.75 6.40 -3.92
N THR A 143 11.79 5.78 -5.11
CA THR A 143 11.77 6.50 -6.38
C THR A 143 10.48 7.31 -6.54
N LEU A 144 9.31 6.74 -6.20
CA LEU A 144 8.04 7.47 -6.25
C LEU A 144 7.94 8.56 -5.18
N ALA A 145 8.52 8.35 -4.01
CA ALA A 145 8.61 9.37 -2.98
C ALA A 145 9.52 10.54 -3.39
N TYR A 146 10.51 10.29 -4.23
CA TYR A 146 11.37 11.31 -4.82
C TYR A 146 10.71 12.02 -6.01
N ASP A 147 9.91 11.34 -6.85
CA ASP A 147 9.28 11.93 -8.03
C ASP A 147 8.27 13.01 -7.65
N CYS A 148 8.44 14.24 -8.16
CA CYS A 148 7.62 15.41 -7.80
C CYS A 148 6.12 15.23 -8.12
N ARG A 149 5.78 14.31 -9.01
CA ARG A 149 4.38 14.12 -9.45
C ARG A 149 3.44 13.72 -8.31
N ARG A 150 3.92 12.89 -7.38
CA ARG A 150 3.13 12.39 -6.24
C ARG A 150 3.97 12.17 -4.98
N SER A 151 5.02 12.97 -4.79
CA SER A 151 5.94 12.84 -3.66
C SER A 151 5.22 12.76 -2.31
N ASP A 152 4.33 13.71 -2.03
CA ASP A 152 3.60 13.78 -0.76
C ASP A 152 2.79 12.52 -0.46
N PHE A 153 2.21 11.89 -1.50
CA PHE A 153 1.49 10.63 -1.35
C PHE A 153 2.44 9.46 -1.02
N PHE A 154 3.63 9.41 -1.67
CA PHE A 154 4.52 8.27 -1.52
C PHE A 154 5.52 8.38 -0.37
N VAL A 155 5.82 9.56 0.14
CA VAL A 155 6.73 9.73 1.30
C VAL A 155 6.31 8.90 2.51
N PRO A 156 5.04 8.87 2.97
CA PRO A 156 4.62 8.00 4.06
C PRO A 156 4.82 6.51 3.76
N HIS A 157 4.62 6.10 2.50
CA HIS A 157 4.83 4.71 2.08
C HIS A 157 6.31 4.33 2.02
N ALA A 158 7.19 5.24 1.59
CA ALA A 158 8.64 5.03 1.64
C ALA A 158 9.13 4.87 3.09
N ILE A 159 8.68 5.73 4.00
CA ILE A 159 8.96 5.59 5.44
C ILE A 159 8.43 4.24 5.96
N GLY A 160 7.22 3.85 5.55
CA GLY A 160 6.63 2.55 5.89
C GLY A 160 7.49 1.37 5.43
N ALA A 161 7.97 1.40 4.18
CA ALA A 161 8.87 0.36 3.65
C ALA A 161 10.16 0.24 4.46
N LEU A 162 10.78 1.37 4.83
CA LEU A 162 12.00 1.37 5.64
C LEU A 162 11.76 0.82 7.06
N LYS A 163 10.60 1.11 7.65
CA LYS A 163 10.20 0.53 8.96
C LYS A 163 9.93 -0.98 8.86
N LEU A 164 9.32 -1.45 7.77
CA LEU A 164 9.15 -2.88 7.52
C LEU A 164 10.50 -3.60 7.40
N VAL A 165 11.53 -2.95 6.81
CA VAL A 165 12.91 -3.47 6.82
C VAL A 165 13.48 -3.51 8.24
N ASP A 166 13.27 -2.49 9.05
CA ASP A 166 13.72 -2.47 10.45
C ASP A 166 13.12 -3.63 11.25
N GLN A 167 11.86 -3.96 10.99
CA GLN A 167 11.13 -5.07 11.61
C GLN A 167 11.52 -6.44 11.07
N GLY A 168 12.24 -6.49 9.94
CA GLY A 168 12.59 -7.74 9.25
C GLY A 168 11.45 -8.37 8.46
N ALA A 169 10.34 -7.65 8.26
CA ALA A 169 9.22 -8.12 7.44
C ALA A 169 9.55 -8.15 5.94
N ILE A 170 10.39 -7.22 5.49
CA ILE A 170 10.95 -7.20 4.13
C ILE A 170 12.44 -6.89 4.17
N THR A 171 13.11 -7.06 3.03
CA THR A 171 14.52 -6.70 2.81
C THR A 171 14.65 -5.78 1.60
N VAL A 172 15.83 -5.22 1.38
CA VAL A 172 16.13 -4.42 0.17
C VAL A 172 15.96 -5.26 -1.11
N ALA A 173 16.12 -6.57 -1.02
CA ALA A 173 15.97 -7.51 -2.15
C ALA A 173 14.51 -7.94 -2.39
N THR A 174 13.59 -7.63 -1.48
CA THR A 174 12.18 -8.03 -1.59
C THR A 174 11.57 -7.49 -2.89
N LYS A 175 10.91 -8.40 -3.63
CA LYS A 175 10.27 -8.09 -4.92
C LYS A 175 8.78 -7.83 -4.72
N GLY A 176 8.23 -6.91 -5.50
CA GLY A 176 6.81 -6.57 -5.52
C GLY A 176 6.44 -5.93 -6.85
N ALA A 177 5.28 -5.27 -6.90
CA ALA A 177 4.86 -4.60 -8.13
C ALA A 177 5.71 -3.38 -8.48
N LYS A 178 5.45 -2.81 -9.64
CA LYS A 178 6.25 -1.72 -10.21
C LYS A 178 6.20 -0.41 -9.39
N HIS A 179 5.17 -0.22 -8.58
CA HIS A 179 5.06 0.94 -7.69
C HIS A 179 5.46 0.63 -6.24
N GLY A 180 6.01 -0.57 -5.98
CA GLY A 180 6.48 -0.97 -4.65
C GLY A 180 5.39 -1.56 -3.75
N GLU A 181 4.31 -2.06 -4.33
CA GLU A 181 3.28 -2.79 -3.62
C GLU A 181 3.75 -4.21 -3.26
N LEU A 182 3.24 -4.75 -2.13
CA LEU A 182 3.67 -5.98 -1.49
C LEU A 182 2.66 -7.13 -1.67
N GLY A 183 3.16 -8.28 -2.08
CA GLY A 183 2.54 -9.59 -1.90
C GLY A 183 1.21 -9.80 -2.61
N HIS A 184 0.40 -10.71 -2.07
CA HIS A 184 -0.80 -11.27 -2.69
C HIS A 184 -1.88 -10.25 -3.05
N THR A 185 -2.05 -9.20 -2.27
CA THR A 185 -3.09 -8.18 -2.47
C THR A 185 -2.52 -6.80 -2.75
N GLN A 186 -1.22 -6.71 -3.03
CA GLN A 186 -0.53 -5.49 -3.49
C GLN A 186 -0.68 -4.30 -2.52
N PHE A 187 -0.34 -4.55 -1.25
CA PHE A 187 -0.32 -3.50 -0.24
C PHE A 187 0.77 -2.46 -0.48
N LEU A 188 0.40 -1.19 -0.44
CA LEU A 188 1.40 -0.12 -0.27
C LEU A 188 2.08 -0.24 1.10
N PRO A 189 3.41 -0.09 1.20
CA PRO A 189 4.14 -0.38 2.44
C PRO A 189 3.69 0.39 3.69
N GLY A 190 3.23 1.65 3.55
CA GLY A 190 2.66 2.39 4.67
C GLY A 190 1.35 1.78 5.18
N ASN A 191 0.51 1.29 4.26
CA ASN A 191 -0.70 0.57 4.62
C ASN A 191 -0.36 -0.81 5.23
N ALA A 192 0.65 -1.50 4.69
CA ALA A 192 1.13 -2.77 5.23
C ALA A 192 1.56 -2.62 6.70
N LEU A 193 2.31 -1.56 7.02
CA LEU A 193 2.73 -1.24 8.38
C LEU A 193 1.54 -0.96 9.32
N THR A 194 0.48 -0.33 8.82
CA THR A 194 -0.66 0.14 9.63
C THR A 194 -1.74 -0.93 9.79
N TYR A 195 -2.02 -1.69 8.74
CA TYR A 195 -3.18 -2.61 8.67
C TYR A 195 -2.78 -4.08 8.63
N GLY A 196 -1.48 -4.39 8.63
CA GLY A 196 -0.98 -5.76 8.62
C GLY A 196 -1.47 -6.57 9.81
N VAL A 197 -1.82 -7.83 9.57
CA VAL A 197 -2.29 -8.79 10.56
C VAL A 197 -1.51 -10.08 10.39
N ASP A 198 -0.93 -10.57 11.48
CA ASP A 198 -0.43 -11.93 11.60
C ASP A 198 -1.63 -12.86 11.87
N ALA A 199 -2.18 -13.42 10.82
CA ALA A 199 -3.31 -14.33 10.91
C ALA A 199 -2.88 -15.80 10.93
N THR A 200 -1.61 -16.08 10.64
CA THR A 200 -0.98 -17.40 10.82
C THR A 200 -0.59 -17.67 12.26
N GLY A 201 -0.37 -16.61 13.06
CA GLY A 201 0.04 -16.70 14.46
C GLY A 201 1.51 -17.06 14.65
N ASP A 202 2.35 -16.85 13.61
CA ASP A 202 3.79 -17.15 13.66
C ASP A 202 4.66 -16.00 14.23
N GLY A 203 4.02 -14.88 14.62
CA GLY A 203 4.66 -13.69 15.18
C GLY A 203 5.14 -12.70 14.11
N ARG A 204 4.75 -12.88 12.84
CA ARG A 204 5.13 -12.00 11.72
C ARG A 204 3.92 -11.70 10.85
N VAL A 205 3.95 -10.56 10.18
CA VAL A 205 3.02 -10.24 9.10
C VAL A 205 3.73 -10.45 7.78
N ASP A 206 3.33 -11.48 7.05
CA ASP A 206 3.91 -11.82 5.74
C ASP A 206 2.87 -11.62 4.62
N PHE A 207 2.99 -10.54 3.86
CA PHE A 207 2.12 -10.26 2.71
C PHE A 207 2.31 -11.24 1.54
N TYR A 208 3.36 -12.06 1.57
CA TYR A 208 3.60 -13.16 0.61
C TYR A 208 3.00 -14.49 1.09
N ASN A 209 2.48 -14.53 2.32
CA ASN A 209 1.56 -15.56 2.79
C ASN A 209 0.11 -15.09 2.52
N MET A 210 -0.66 -15.94 1.83
CA MET A 210 -2.05 -15.63 1.45
C MET A 210 -2.95 -15.35 2.67
N THR A 211 -2.75 -16.07 3.76
CA THR A 211 -3.57 -15.95 4.98
C THR A 211 -3.42 -14.56 5.59
N ASP A 212 -2.19 -14.12 5.82
CA ASP A 212 -1.90 -12.79 6.37
C ASP A 212 -2.33 -11.67 5.42
N ALA A 213 -2.08 -11.85 4.11
CA ALA A 213 -2.44 -10.85 3.11
C ALA A 213 -3.96 -10.63 3.04
N LEU A 214 -4.76 -11.70 3.03
CA LEU A 214 -6.23 -11.60 2.99
C LEU A 214 -6.80 -11.06 4.31
N ALA A 215 -6.28 -11.50 5.45
CA ALA A 215 -6.66 -10.96 6.75
C ALA A 215 -6.32 -9.47 6.87
N SER A 216 -5.14 -9.06 6.40
CA SER A 216 -4.73 -7.65 6.36
C SER A 216 -5.64 -6.83 5.43
N THR A 217 -6.06 -7.40 4.29
CA THR A 217 -7.02 -6.75 3.37
C THR A 217 -8.37 -6.55 4.03
N ALA A 218 -8.88 -7.58 4.70
CA ALA A 218 -10.13 -7.51 5.44
C ALA A 218 -10.05 -6.47 6.58
N ASN A 219 -8.95 -6.47 7.34
CA ASN A 219 -8.68 -5.49 8.39
C ASN A 219 -8.62 -4.05 7.83
N PHE A 220 -7.92 -3.84 6.70
CA PHE A 220 -7.90 -2.54 6.04
C PHE A 220 -9.30 -2.05 5.71
N LEU A 221 -10.12 -2.86 5.03
CA LEU A 221 -11.48 -2.49 4.67
C LEU A 221 -12.32 -2.20 5.92
N ARG A 222 -12.20 -3.04 6.97
CA ARG A 222 -12.89 -2.82 8.24
C ARG A 222 -12.53 -1.49 8.89
N GLN A 223 -11.26 -1.16 8.97
CA GLN A 223 -10.77 0.08 9.55
C GLN A 223 -11.09 1.31 8.68
N LYS A 224 -11.25 1.12 7.37
CA LYS A 224 -11.72 2.17 6.44
C LYS A 224 -13.25 2.37 6.45
N GLY A 225 -13.96 1.70 7.36
CA GLY A 225 -15.38 1.94 7.60
C GLY A 225 -16.32 0.89 7.00
N TRP A 226 -15.81 -0.30 6.64
CA TRP A 226 -16.66 -1.40 6.22
C TRP A 226 -17.70 -1.74 7.29
N LYS A 227 -18.96 -1.77 6.90
CA LYS A 227 -20.13 -2.07 7.77
C LYS A 227 -20.59 -3.50 7.52
N PRO A 228 -20.44 -4.43 8.48
CA PRO A 228 -20.90 -5.81 8.34
C PRO A 228 -22.38 -5.87 7.95
N GLY A 229 -22.73 -6.82 7.08
CA GLY A 229 -24.11 -7.05 6.63
C GLY A 229 -24.72 -5.95 5.76
N ARG A 230 -23.94 -4.89 5.40
CA ARG A 230 -24.39 -3.87 4.46
C ARG A 230 -23.87 -4.15 3.06
N GLY A 231 -24.65 -3.73 2.06
CA GLY A 231 -24.33 -3.93 0.66
C GLY A 231 -23.08 -3.15 0.20
N TYR A 232 -22.49 -3.61 -0.90
CA TYR A 232 -21.27 -3.07 -1.51
C TYR A 232 -21.41 -2.78 -3.01
N GLN A 233 -22.66 -2.80 -3.54
CA GLN A 233 -22.93 -2.38 -4.91
C GLN A 233 -22.94 -0.86 -5.03
N PRO A 234 -22.84 -0.28 -6.25
CA PRO A 234 -22.95 1.16 -6.46
C PRO A 234 -24.18 1.75 -5.75
N GLY A 235 -23.94 2.78 -4.93
CA GLY A 235 -24.97 3.41 -4.10
C GLY A 235 -25.16 2.80 -2.70
N GLU A 236 -24.56 1.64 -2.42
CA GLU A 236 -24.63 1.01 -1.11
C GLU A 236 -23.46 1.44 -0.18
N PRO A 237 -23.62 1.31 1.15
CA PRO A 237 -22.68 1.89 2.12
C PRO A 237 -21.22 1.45 1.97
N ASN A 238 -20.98 0.18 1.64
CA ASN A 238 -19.61 -0.35 1.54
C ASN A 238 -18.95 -0.10 0.17
N PHE A 239 -19.70 0.38 -0.83
CA PHE A 239 -19.11 0.70 -2.14
C PHE A 239 -18.04 1.79 -2.01
N ALA A 240 -18.29 2.82 -1.19
CA ALA A 240 -17.32 3.87 -0.92
C ALA A 240 -16.07 3.37 -0.17
N VAL A 241 -16.18 2.25 0.56
CA VAL A 241 -15.02 1.65 1.25
C VAL A 241 -14.09 0.96 0.25
N ILE A 242 -14.62 0.36 -0.82
CA ILE A 242 -13.79 -0.21 -1.91
C ILE A 242 -12.93 0.91 -2.56
N GLN A 243 -13.44 2.15 -2.58
CA GLN A 243 -12.69 3.32 -3.07
C GLN A 243 -11.41 3.60 -2.25
N GLN A 244 -11.42 3.28 -0.96
CA GLN A 244 -10.24 3.44 -0.12
C GLN A 244 -9.12 2.45 -0.48
N TRP A 245 -9.49 1.30 -1.07
CA TRP A 245 -8.53 0.34 -1.62
C TRP A 245 -7.96 0.83 -2.95
N ASN A 246 -8.84 1.22 -3.87
CA ASN A 246 -8.44 1.76 -5.17
C ASN A 246 -9.45 2.81 -5.65
N ALA A 247 -8.96 4.03 -5.87
CA ALA A 247 -9.80 5.19 -6.19
C ALA A 247 -10.39 5.17 -7.62
N ALA A 248 -9.96 4.25 -8.49
CA ALA A 248 -10.47 4.18 -9.85
C ALA A 248 -11.90 3.61 -9.88
N SER A 249 -12.86 4.39 -10.34
CA SER A 249 -14.29 4.02 -10.38
C SER A 249 -14.54 2.70 -11.14
N VAL A 250 -13.83 2.46 -12.24
CA VAL A 250 -13.92 1.22 -13.01
C VAL A 250 -13.43 0.01 -12.21
N TYR A 251 -12.41 0.17 -11.36
CA TYR A 251 -11.92 -0.87 -10.46
C TYR A 251 -12.97 -1.21 -9.38
N GLN A 252 -13.52 -0.19 -8.71
CA GLN A 252 -14.54 -0.37 -7.66
C GLN A 252 -15.74 -1.16 -8.17
N LYS A 253 -16.29 -0.74 -9.34
CA LYS A 253 -17.42 -1.42 -9.98
C LYS A 253 -17.08 -2.88 -10.34
N SER A 254 -15.88 -3.12 -10.84
CA SER A 254 -15.42 -4.47 -11.18
C SER A 254 -15.32 -5.37 -9.97
N ILE A 255 -14.77 -4.87 -8.84
CA ILE A 255 -14.72 -5.62 -7.58
C ILE A 255 -16.14 -5.95 -7.10
N ALA A 256 -17.05 -4.97 -7.08
CA ALA A 256 -18.43 -5.20 -6.63
C ALA A 256 -19.16 -6.26 -7.47
N ILE A 257 -19.03 -6.21 -8.80
CA ILE A 257 -19.64 -7.20 -9.71
C ILE A 257 -19.04 -8.60 -9.52
N MET A 258 -17.70 -8.69 -9.52
CA MET A 258 -17.02 -9.98 -9.36
C MET A 258 -17.30 -10.61 -8.00
N ALA A 259 -17.28 -9.80 -6.93
CA ALA A 259 -17.59 -10.26 -5.58
C ALA A 259 -18.99 -10.88 -5.49
N ALA A 260 -20.02 -10.19 -5.99
CA ALA A 260 -21.38 -10.72 -6.02
C ALA A 260 -21.48 -12.02 -6.82
N ARG A 261 -20.79 -12.13 -7.97
CA ARG A 261 -20.76 -13.36 -8.78
C ARG A 261 -19.99 -14.50 -8.10
N ILE A 262 -19.04 -14.21 -7.20
CA ILE A 262 -18.31 -15.25 -6.45
C ILE A 262 -19.15 -15.74 -5.27
N ASP A 263 -19.92 -14.86 -4.64
CA ASP A 263 -20.72 -15.20 -3.44
C ASP A 263 -22.01 -15.94 -3.78
N ASN A 264 -22.59 -15.68 -4.96
CA ASN A 264 -23.77 -16.36 -5.52
C ASN A 264 -23.37 -17.57 -6.40
#